data_a82f72eb0247b2a21f801dcbf0419967
#
_entry.id   a82f72eb0247b2a21f801dcbf0419967
#
_cell.length_a   1.000
_cell.length_b   1.000
_cell.length_c   1.000
_cell.angle_alpha   90.00
_cell.angle_beta   90.00
_cell.angle_gamma   90.00
#
_symmetry.space_group_name_H-M   'P 1'
#
loop_
_entity.id
_entity.type
_entity.pdbx_description
1 polymer ?
#
loop_
_entity_poly.entity_id
_entity_poly.type
_entity_poly.pdbx_seq_one_letter_code
_entity_poly.pdbx_strand_id
1 'polypeptide(L)'
;MSANQGASGTASDVAGNTASASVTGIDIDQTPPTVTYAGNAGSYTVDENVDITCSAADNLSGVASNTCSDVHAPAYVFPLGTNTLSASATDVAGNTGSASASFTVIVTGASLCNLSTRFSATPQLAHALCVKVEDIDSAPTPGARAGRIGAFIHEVDAQTGKNLSAEEAAILIALANAL
;
A
#
# COMPACT_ATOMS: atom_id res chain seq x y z
N MET A 1 3.12 -24.44 -21.51
CA MET A 1 4.50 -24.57 -21.06
C MET A 1 5.15 -25.72 -21.73
N SER A 2 6.29 -25.53 -22.35
CA SER A 2 7.09 -26.62 -22.91
C SER A 2 8.55 -26.28 -22.71
N ALA A 3 9.19 -26.99 -21.79
CA ALA A 3 10.63 -26.95 -21.60
C ALA A 3 11.29 -28.03 -22.45
N ASN A 4 12.50 -27.73 -22.93
CA ASN A 4 13.35 -28.69 -23.67
C ASN A 4 12.67 -29.31 -24.90
N GLN A 5 11.95 -28.48 -25.68
CA GLN A 5 11.32 -28.91 -26.92
C GLN A 5 12.40 -29.15 -28.01
N GLY A 6 12.09 -30.05 -28.97
CA GLY A 6 12.93 -30.27 -30.13
C GLY A 6 12.11 -30.22 -31.41
N ALA A 7 12.70 -29.76 -32.47
CA ALA A 7 12.18 -29.86 -33.81
C ALA A 7 13.19 -30.57 -34.71
N SER A 8 12.73 -31.43 -35.62
CA SER A 8 13.56 -32.07 -36.61
C SER A 8 12.91 -32.00 -37.99
N GLY A 9 13.73 -31.86 -38.99
CA GLY A 9 13.32 -31.89 -40.40
C GLY A 9 14.25 -32.74 -41.23
N THR A 10 13.69 -33.38 -42.26
CA THR A 10 14.44 -34.18 -43.25
C THR A 10 14.11 -33.63 -44.63
N ALA A 11 15.15 -33.44 -45.44
CA ALA A 11 15.03 -33.10 -46.86
C ALA A 11 15.59 -34.23 -47.70
N SER A 12 14.95 -34.53 -48.84
CA SER A 12 15.43 -35.51 -49.80
C SER A 12 15.57 -34.85 -51.16
N ASP A 13 16.64 -35.20 -51.88
CA ASP A 13 16.81 -34.77 -53.26
C ASP A 13 16.13 -35.77 -54.25
N VAL A 14 16.12 -35.41 -55.53
CA VAL A 14 15.50 -36.23 -56.55
C VAL A 14 16.28 -37.54 -56.80
N ALA A 15 17.55 -37.61 -56.40
CA ALA A 15 18.39 -38.79 -56.46
C ALA A 15 18.19 -39.76 -55.27
N GLY A 16 17.34 -39.37 -54.27
CA GLY A 16 17.06 -40.17 -53.09
C GLY A 16 18.03 -39.96 -51.93
N ASN A 17 18.95 -39.00 -52.00
CA ASN A 17 19.80 -38.66 -50.87
C ASN A 17 18.97 -37.89 -49.84
N THR A 18 19.20 -38.16 -48.59
CA THR A 18 18.49 -37.52 -47.47
C THR A 18 19.47 -36.79 -46.54
N ALA A 19 19.05 -35.63 -46.06
CA ALA A 19 19.71 -34.88 -44.98
C ALA A 19 18.72 -34.57 -43.90
N SER A 20 19.12 -34.72 -42.65
CA SER A 20 18.29 -34.39 -41.50
C SER A 20 18.97 -33.33 -40.65
N ALA A 21 18.16 -32.42 -40.09
CA ALA A 21 18.60 -31.44 -39.09
C ALA A 21 17.65 -31.49 -37.90
N SER A 22 18.17 -31.29 -36.72
CA SER A 22 17.40 -31.19 -35.51
C SER A 22 17.89 -30.03 -34.64
N VAL A 23 16.98 -29.41 -33.96
CA VAL A 23 17.24 -28.44 -32.90
C VAL A 23 16.59 -28.95 -31.62
N THR A 24 17.27 -28.83 -30.48
CA THR A 24 16.81 -29.26 -29.16
C THR A 24 17.04 -28.10 -28.16
N GLY A 25 16.46 -28.18 -26.99
CA GLY A 25 16.61 -27.16 -25.97
C GLY A 25 15.79 -25.88 -26.25
N ILE A 26 14.68 -26.02 -26.97
CA ILE A 26 13.75 -24.89 -27.16
C ILE A 26 12.86 -24.80 -25.93
N ASP A 27 13.05 -23.76 -25.14
CA ASP A 27 12.21 -23.46 -23.99
C ASP A 27 11.17 -22.39 -24.37
N ILE A 28 9.90 -22.73 -24.23
CA ILE A 28 8.77 -21.83 -24.52
C ILE A 28 8.07 -21.49 -23.22
N ASP A 29 8.21 -20.25 -22.81
CA ASP A 29 7.47 -19.70 -21.67
C ASP A 29 6.30 -18.84 -22.17
N GLN A 30 5.10 -19.18 -21.72
CA GLN A 30 3.85 -18.44 -21.97
C GLN A 30 3.12 -18.13 -20.66
N THR A 31 3.79 -18.29 -19.53
CA THR A 31 3.20 -18.10 -18.21
C THR A 31 3.64 -16.76 -17.66
N PRO A 32 2.70 -15.85 -17.40
CA PRO A 32 3.04 -14.58 -16.79
C PRO A 32 3.59 -14.75 -15.38
N PRO A 33 4.45 -13.82 -14.93
CA PRO A 33 4.86 -13.72 -13.54
C PRO A 33 3.66 -13.56 -12.60
N THR A 34 3.79 -14.10 -11.40
CA THR A 34 2.83 -13.89 -10.33
C THR A 34 3.29 -12.70 -9.47
N VAL A 35 2.43 -11.71 -9.33
CA VAL A 35 2.62 -10.58 -8.39
C VAL A 35 1.75 -10.83 -7.17
N THR A 36 2.31 -10.65 -5.96
CA THR A 36 1.61 -10.93 -4.70
C THR A 36 1.84 -9.81 -3.70
N TYR A 37 0.76 -9.39 -3.04
CA TYR A 37 0.79 -8.53 -1.86
C TYR A 37 0.55 -9.34 -0.60
N ALA A 38 1.31 -9.05 0.47
CA ALA A 38 1.17 -9.70 1.77
C ALA A 38 1.21 -8.67 2.91
N GLY A 39 0.66 -9.02 4.09
CA GLY A 39 0.64 -8.14 5.27
C GLY A 39 -0.51 -7.15 5.31
N ASN A 40 -1.36 -7.08 4.27
CA ASN A 40 -2.48 -6.13 4.23
C ASN A 40 -3.59 -6.53 5.22
N ALA A 41 -3.82 -5.72 6.24
CA ALA A 41 -4.92 -5.90 7.21
C ALA A 41 -6.30 -5.49 6.65
N GLY A 42 -6.34 -4.82 5.51
CA GLY A 42 -7.57 -4.35 4.85
C GLY A 42 -8.14 -3.05 5.40
N SER A 43 -7.98 -2.76 6.69
CA SER A 43 -8.37 -1.51 7.33
C SER A 43 -7.36 -1.11 8.38
N TYR A 44 -7.05 0.18 8.44
CA TYR A 44 -6.11 0.76 9.40
C TYR A 44 -6.71 2.02 10.00
N THR A 45 -6.54 2.21 11.30
CA THR A 45 -6.79 3.50 11.93
C THR A 45 -5.57 4.42 11.75
N VAL A 46 -5.80 5.73 11.81
CA VAL A 46 -4.75 6.75 11.53
C VAL A 46 -3.51 6.65 12.43
N ASP A 47 -3.63 6.02 13.60
CA ASP A 47 -2.54 5.80 14.56
C ASP A 47 -1.75 4.50 14.33
N GLU A 48 -2.18 3.64 13.40
CA GLU A 48 -1.51 2.40 13.04
C GLU A 48 -0.45 2.60 11.95
N ASN A 49 0.34 1.56 11.68
CA ASN A 49 1.25 1.49 10.54
C ASN A 49 0.66 0.59 9.45
N VAL A 50 0.83 1.01 8.21
CA VAL A 50 0.57 0.19 7.03
C VAL A 50 1.86 -0.53 6.66
N ASP A 51 1.88 -1.84 6.81
CA ASP A 51 3.01 -2.71 6.49
C ASP A 51 2.57 -3.75 5.45
N ILE A 52 2.77 -3.43 4.17
CA ILE A 52 2.36 -4.26 3.05
C ILE A 52 3.59 -4.53 2.18
N THR A 53 3.92 -5.80 1.99
CA THR A 53 5.01 -6.22 1.11
C THR A 53 4.49 -6.61 -0.26
N CYS A 54 5.27 -6.36 -1.30
CA CYS A 54 5.02 -6.76 -2.67
C CYS A 54 6.13 -7.69 -3.15
N SER A 55 5.77 -8.76 -3.85
CA SER A 55 6.73 -9.66 -4.48
C SER A 55 6.26 -10.06 -5.87
N ALA A 56 7.24 -10.30 -6.76
CA ALA A 56 7.00 -10.85 -8.09
C ALA A 56 7.85 -12.10 -8.29
N ALA A 57 7.27 -13.16 -8.81
CA ALA A 57 7.96 -14.41 -9.06
C ALA A 57 7.48 -15.03 -10.37
N ASP A 58 8.42 -15.63 -11.08
CA ASP A 58 8.19 -16.48 -12.23
C ASP A 58 9.08 -17.73 -12.13
N ASN A 59 8.54 -18.89 -12.47
CA ASN A 59 9.18 -20.17 -12.23
C ASN A 59 9.81 -20.79 -13.50
N LEU A 60 9.74 -20.10 -14.63
CA LEU A 60 10.32 -20.60 -15.90
C LEU A 60 11.41 -19.71 -16.44
N SER A 61 11.04 -18.61 -17.11
CA SER A 61 12.02 -17.69 -17.68
C SER A 61 12.59 -16.70 -16.68
N GLY A 62 11.95 -16.58 -15.51
CA GLY A 62 12.33 -15.64 -14.47
C GLY A 62 11.83 -14.22 -14.72
N VAL A 63 11.79 -13.40 -13.66
CA VAL A 63 11.32 -12.00 -13.75
C VAL A 63 12.42 -11.12 -14.37
N ALA A 64 12.12 -10.47 -15.48
CA ALA A 64 12.99 -9.49 -16.14
C ALA A 64 12.86 -8.09 -15.49
N SER A 65 11.63 -7.68 -15.14
CA SER A 65 11.35 -6.39 -14.50
C SER A 65 10.05 -6.44 -13.69
N ASN A 66 9.96 -5.59 -12.67
CA ASN A 66 8.71 -5.41 -11.92
C ASN A 66 8.61 -4.00 -11.34
N THR A 67 7.39 -3.62 -10.92
CA THR A 67 7.07 -2.37 -10.23
C THR A 67 6.68 -2.60 -8.77
N CYS A 68 7.01 -3.76 -8.19
CA CYS A 68 6.78 -4.05 -6.79
C CYS A 68 7.50 -3.05 -5.88
N SER A 69 6.78 -2.53 -4.92
CA SER A 69 7.30 -1.66 -3.87
C SER A 69 6.57 -1.98 -2.57
N ASP A 70 7.35 -2.18 -1.53
CA ASP A 70 6.81 -2.35 -0.18
C ASP A 70 6.31 -1.01 0.37
N VAL A 71 5.30 -1.07 1.21
CA VAL A 71 4.74 0.06 1.96
C VAL A 71 5.02 -0.16 3.44
N HIS A 72 5.80 0.74 4.04
CA HIS A 72 6.09 0.79 5.47
C HIS A 72 5.93 2.24 5.93
N ALA A 73 4.71 2.62 6.31
CA ALA A 73 4.42 4.00 6.65
C ALA A 73 3.26 4.11 7.66
N PRO A 74 3.23 5.18 8.48
CA PRO A 74 2.08 5.48 9.32
C PRO A 74 0.83 5.68 8.47
N ALA A 75 -0.32 5.18 8.95
CA ALA A 75 -1.58 5.25 8.21
C ALA A 75 -2.04 6.69 7.95
N TYR A 76 -1.72 7.63 8.84
CA TYR A 76 -2.11 9.05 8.69
C TYR A 76 -1.46 9.76 7.48
N VAL A 77 -0.45 9.19 6.83
CA VAL A 77 0.15 9.78 5.61
C VAL A 77 -0.66 9.45 4.34
N PHE A 78 -1.57 8.48 4.44
CA PHE A 78 -2.46 8.12 3.34
C PHE A 78 -3.79 8.89 3.43
N PRO A 79 -4.45 9.13 2.29
CA PRO A 79 -5.80 9.67 2.29
C PRO A 79 -6.78 8.80 3.12
N LEU A 80 -7.70 9.44 3.83
CA LEU A 80 -8.81 8.74 4.46
C LEU A 80 -9.68 8.07 3.39
N GLY A 81 -10.25 6.91 3.73
CA GLY A 81 -11.01 6.08 2.80
C GLY A 81 -10.13 5.05 2.09
N THR A 82 -10.55 4.62 0.92
CA THR A 82 -9.92 3.51 0.19
C THR A 82 -8.66 3.96 -0.55
N ASN A 83 -7.57 3.26 -0.29
CA ASN A 83 -6.28 3.36 -0.97
C ASN A 83 -6.04 2.09 -1.77
N THR A 84 -5.43 2.18 -2.94
CA THR A 84 -5.14 1.04 -3.81
C THR A 84 -3.68 1.04 -4.23
N LEU A 85 -3.03 -0.08 -4.02
CA LEU A 85 -1.69 -0.39 -4.53
C LEU A 85 -1.84 -1.22 -5.80
N SER A 86 -0.96 -1.01 -6.77
CA SER A 86 -0.91 -1.81 -7.99
C SER A 86 0.54 -2.07 -8.39
N ALA A 87 0.82 -3.27 -8.84
CA ALA A 87 2.12 -3.63 -9.38
C ALA A 87 1.97 -4.58 -10.57
N SER A 88 2.98 -4.56 -11.43
CA SER A 88 3.12 -5.46 -12.58
C SER A 88 4.53 -6.02 -12.64
N ALA A 89 4.66 -7.17 -13.28
CA ALA A 89 5.94 -7.78 -13.58
C ALA A 89 5.95 -8.32 -15.02
N THR A 90 7.12 -8.31 -15.64
CA THR A 90 7.36 -8.91 -16.95
C THR A 90 8.48 -9.93 -16.80
N ASP A 91 8.30 -11.11 -17.38
CA ASP A 91 9.32 -12.15 -17.42
C ASP A 91 10.30 -11.94 -18.59
N VAL A 92 11.32 -12.79 -18.67
CA VAL A 92 12.33 -12.74 -19.74
C VAL A 92 11.75 -13.14 -21.09
N ALA A 93 10.65 -13.91 -21.12
CA ALA A 93 9.96 -14.31 -22.35
C ALA A 93 8.97 -13.22 -22.85
N GLY A 94 8.74 -12.13 -22.07
CA GLY A 94 7.89 -11.02 -22.43
C GLY A 94 6.43 -11.15 -21.96
N ASN A 95 6.07 -12.17 -21.16
CA ASN A 95 4.73 -12.26 -20.59
C ASN A 95 4.62 -11.30 -19.41
N THR A 96 3.43 -10.73 -19.19
CA THR A 96 3.16 -9.77 -18.13
C THR A 96 2.08 -10.24 -17.16
N GLY A 97 2.36 -10.11 -15.86
CA GLY A 97 1.40 -10.33 -14.78
C GLY A 97 1.21 -9.06 -13.96
N SER A 98 0.07 -8.93 -13.29
CA SER A 98 -0.23 -7.79 -12.42
C SER A 98 -1.10 -8.20 -11.24
N ALA A 99 -1.02 -7.42 -10.17
CA ALA A 99 -1.91 -7.54 -9.03
C ALA A 99 -2.23 -6.17 -8.44
N SER A 100 -3.30 -6.10 -7.66
CA SER A 100 -3.66 -4.95 -6.85
C SER A 100 -4.08 -5.39 -5.46
N ALA A 101 -3.85 -4.50 -4.48
CA ALA A 101 -4.32 -4.64 -3.11
C ALA A 101 -4.94 -3.33 -2.66
N SER A 102 -6.07 -3.38 -1.95
CA SER A 102 -6.74 -2.20 -1.43
C SER A 102 -6.81 -2.27 0.10
N PHE A 103 -6.68 -1.11 0.73
CA PHE A 103 -6.88 -0.95 2.16
C PHE A 103 -7.61 0.36 2.44
N THR A 104 -8.26 0.44 3.59
CA THR A 104 -9.01 1.63 4.00
C THR A 104 -8.33 2.26 5.20
N VAL A 105 -8.18 3.58 5.17
CA VAL A 105 -7.72 4.38 6.32
C VAL A 105 -8.90 5.10 6.92
N ILE A 106 -9.09 4.95 8.23
CA ILE A 106 -10.20 5.56 8.99
C ILE A 106 -9.67 6.36 10.18
N VAL A 107 -10.38 7.44 10.51
CA VAL A 107 -10.17 8.16 11.76
C VAL A 107 -11.31 7.83 12.73
N THR A 108 -10.96 7.60 13.99
CA THR A 108 -11.88 7.44 15.12
C THR A 108 -11.43 8.36 16.24
N GLY A 109 -12.28 8.68 17.20
CA GLY A 109 -11.86 9.45 18.38
C GLY A 109 -10.69 8.79 19.09
N ALA A 110 -10.74 7.48 19.31
CA ALA A 110 -9.65 6.75 19.94
C ALA A 110 -8.32 6.87 19.16
N SER A 111 -8.34 6.72 17.85
CA SER A 111 -7.14 6.83 17.02
C SER A 111 -6.59 8.26 16.96
N LEU A 112 -7.47 9.27 16.95
CA LEU A 112 -7.05 10.67 17.01
C LEU A 112 -6.44 11.01 18.38
N CYS A 113 -6.98 10.50 19.50
CA CYS A 113 -6.38 10.65 20.82
C CYS A 113 -4.98 9.99 20.89
N ASN A 114 -4.83 8.75 20.40
CA ASN A 114 -3.56 8.06 20.35
C ASN A 114 -2.52 8.84 19.53
N LEU A 115 -2.92 9.37 18.38
CA LEU A 115 -2.04 10.17 17.54
C LEU A 115 -1.68 11.51 18.20
N SER A 116 -2.64 12.17 18.84
CA SER A 116 -2.42 13.39 19.63
C SER A 116 -1.41 13.15 20.76
N THR A 117 -1.51 11.99 21.43
CA THR A 117 -0.56 11.59 22.46
C THR A 117 0.84 11.40 21.90
N ARG A 118 0.97 10.76 20.75
CA ARG A 118 2.26 10.50 20.10
C ARG A 118 2.96 11.78 19.62
N PHE A 119 2.19 12.77 19.16
CA PHE A 119 2.72 14.03 18.64
C PHE A 119 3.01 15.06 19.75
N SER A 120 2.33 14.96 20.91
CA SER A 120 2.48 15.93 22.00
C SER A 120 3.85 15.82 22.66
N ALA A 121 4.56 16.94 22.78
CA ALA A 121 5.83 17.00 23.49
C ALA A 121 5.69 16.83 25.02
N THR A 122 4.50 16.98 25.57
CA THR A 122 4.23 16.89 27.02
C THR A 122 2.99 16.02 27.30
N PRO A 123 3.01 15.26 28.43
CA PRO A 123 1.83 14.48 28.85
C PRO A 123 0.59 15.35 29.14
N GLN A 124 0.79 16.60 29.57
CA GLN A 124 -0.30 17.55 29.86
C GLN A 124 -1.04 17.92 28.58
N LEU A 125 -0.33 18.21 27.50
CA LEU A 125 -0.94 18.48 26.20
C LEU A 125 -1.65 17.24 25.66
N ALA A 126 -1.00 16.08 25.71
CA ALA A 126 -1.58 14.82 25.29
C ALA A 126 -2.94 14.57 25.96
N HIS A 127 -3.00 14.73 27.30
CA HIS A 127 -4.23 14.59 28.07
C HIS A 127 -5.27 15.65 27.67
N ALA A 128 -4.88 16.91 27.52
CA ALA A 128 -5.81 17.99 27.15
C ALA A 128 -6.44 17.76 25.77
N LEU A 129 -5.66 17.29 24.79
CA LEU A 129 -6.17 16.96 23.46
C LEU A 129 -7.10 15.74 23.49
N CYS A 130 -6.75 14.68 24.23
CA CYS A 130 -7.60 13.50 24.36
C CYS A 130 -8.96 13.82 25.00
N VAL A 131 -9.00 14.64 26.06
CA VAL A 131 -10.27 15.08 26.66
C VAL A 131 -11.14 15.82 25.64
N LYS A 132 -10.55 16.66 24.80
CA LYS A 132 -11.31 17.35 23.74
C LYS A 132 -11.83 16.38 22.66
N VAL A 133 -11.10 15.32 22.35
CA VAL A 133 -11.57 14.27 21.44
C VAL A 133 -12.74 13.50 22.05
N GLU A 134 -12.68 13.15 23.34
CA GLU A 134 -13.80 12.52 24.07
C GLU A 134 -15.04 13.42 24.06
N ASP A 135 -14.84 14.73 24.23
CA ASP A 135 -15.93 15.71 24.10
C ASP A 135 -16.54 15.69 22.68
N ILE A 136 -15.73 15.61 21.61
CA ILE A 136 -16.23 15.51 20.23
C ILE A 136 -17.11 14.26 20.09
N ASP A 137 -16.66 13.10 20.54
CA ASP A 137 -17.37 11.83 20.41
C ASP A 137 -18.68 11.81 21.20
N SER A 138 -18.70 12.47 22.36
CA SER A 138 -19.90 12.59 23.21
C SER A 138 -20.88 13.69 22.79
N ALA A 139 -20.65 14.36 21.66
CA ALA A 139 -21.47 15.48 21.23
C ALA A 139 -22.90 15.03 20.87
N PRO A 140 -23.94 15.65 21.48
CA PRO A 140 -25.33 15.20 21.32
C PRO A 140 -25.96 15.63 19.98
N THR A 141 -25.35 16.59 19.28
CA THR A 141 -25.86 17.13 18.01
C THR A 141 -24.70 17.45 17.06
N PRO A 142 -24.93 17.46 15.72
CA PRO A 142 -23.92 17.88 14.77
C PRO A 142 -23.35 19.28 15.02
N GLY A 143 -24.19 20.24 15.44
CA GLY A 143 -23.74 21.60 15.77
C GLY A 143 -22.84 21.62 17.01
N ALA A 144 -23.19 20.85 18.07
CA ALA A 144 -22.33 20.70 19.24
C ALA A 144 -20.99 20.05 18.87
N ARG A 145 -21.02 19.02 18.00
CA ARG A 145 -19.81 18.36 17.49
C ARG A 145 -18.90 19.35 16.77
N ALA A 146 -19.43 20.15 15.85
CA ALA A 146 -18.65 21.16 15.13
C ALA A 146 -18.00 22.18 16.08
N GLY A 147 -18.72 22.64 17.10
CA GLY A 147 -18.16 23.53 18.11
C GLY A 147 -17.02 22.90 18.92
N ARG A 148 -17.13 21.61 19.26
CA ARG A 148 -16.10 20.86 19.99
C ARG A 148 -14.87 20.58 19.12
N ILE A 149 -15.06 20.28 17.83
CA ILE A 149 -13.96 20.21 16.84
C ILE A 149 -13.23 21.56 16.79
N GLY A 150 -13.95 22.68 16.72
CA GLY A 150 -13.36 24.01 16.78
C GLY A 150 -12.52 24.24 18.05
N ALA A 151 -12.99 23.78 19.21
CA ALA A 151 -12.24 23.88 20.46
C ALA A 151 -10.98 23.02 20.49
N PHE A 152 -11.00 21.84 19.85
CA PHE A 152 -9.80 21.01 19.65
C PHE A 152 -8.79 21.73 18.73
N ILE A 153 -9.25 22.25 17.59
CA ILE A 153 -8.41 22.96 16.62
C ILE A 153 -7.74 24.18 17.26
N HIS A 154 -8.48 24.97 18.05
CA HIS A 154 -7.91 26.12 18.77
C HIS A 154 -6.79 25.73 19.73
N GLU A 155 -6.91 24.58 20.43
CA GLU A 155 -5.84 24.09 21.28
C GLU A 155 -4.61 23.68 20.46
N VAL A 156 -4.82 22.93 19.37
CA VAL A 156 -3.73 22.51 18.46
C VAL A 156 -2.99 23.74 17.90
N ASP A 157 -3.72 24.76 17.41
CA ASP A 157 -3.15 26.01 16.90
C ASP A 157 -2.33 26.75 17.96
N ALA A 158 -2.84 26.83 19.21
CA ALA A 158 -2.16 27.49 20.30
C ALA A 158 -0.84 26.80 20.70
N GLN A 159 -0.71 25.51 20.41
CA GLN A 159 0.48 24.69 20.70
C GLN A 159 1.44 24.56 19.51
N THR A 160 1.03 24.96 18.33
CA THR A 160 1.86 24.91 17.11
C THR A 160 3.11 25.77 17.26
N GLY A 161 4.26 25.19 16.94
CA GLY A 161 5.58 25.82 17.10
C GLY A 161 6.09 25.84 18.53
N LYS A 162 5.36 25.23 19.50
CA LYS A 162 5.77 25.08 20.91
C LYS A 162 5.90 23.61 21.31
N ASN A 163 4.77 22.92 21.43
CA ASN A 163 4.66 21.52 21.84
C ASN A 163 4.20 20.60 20.69
N LEU A 164 3.90 21.17 19.53
CA LEU A 164 3.55 20.50 18.28
C LEU A 164 4.34 21.17 17.15
N SER A 165 4.89 20.39 16.24
CA SER A 165 5.40 20.93 14.97
C SER A 165 4.24 21.42 14.10
N ALA A 166 4.51 22.24 13.09
CA ALA A 166 3.50 22.71 12.16
C ALA A 166 2.89 21.56 11.33
N GLU A 167 3.68 20.52 11.03
CA GLU A 167 3.23 19.33 10.30
C GLU A 167 2.28 18.50 11.15
N GLU A 168 2.64 18.19 12.39
CA GLU A 168 1.80 17.45 13.34
C GLU A 168 0.48 18.17 13.60
N ALA A 169 0.52 19.48 13.79
CA ALA A 169 -0.68 20.29 13.98
C ALA A 169 -1.60 20.22 12.76
N ALA A 170 -1.06 20.35 11.55
CA ALA A 170 -1.84 20.27 10.31
C ALA A 170 -2.52 18.88 10.16
N ILE A 171 -1.81 17.79 10.48
CA ILE A 171 -2.37 16.44 10.48
C ILE A 171 -3.52 16.32 11.48
N LEU A 172 -3.32 16.73 12.73
CA LEU A 172 -4.35 16.65 13.77
C LEU A 172 -5.62 17.47 13.41
N ILE A 173 -5.44 18.66 12.84
CA ILE A 173 -6.55 19.52 12.40
C ILE A 173 -7.32 18.85 11.25
N ALA A 174 -6.62 18.31 10.25
CA ALA A 174 -7.26 17.64 9.13
C ALA A 174 -8.08 16.42 9.59
N LEU A 175 -7.51 15.60 10.49
CA LEU A 175 -8.17 14.42 11.01
C LEU A 175 -9.37 14.77 11.93
N ALA A 176 -9.28 15.81 12.74
CA ALA A 176 -10.39 16.27 13.58
C ALA A 176 -11.59 16.74 12.75
N ASN A 177 -11.34 17.40 11.60
CA ASN A 177 -12.41 17.81 10.68
C ASN A 177 -13.07 16.64 9.95
N ALA A 178 -12.47 15.47 9.96
CA ALA A 178 -12.97 14.26 9.31
C ALA A 178 -13.70 13.30 10.29
N LEU A 179 -13.70 13.62 11.59
CA LEU A 179 -14.53 12.97 12.61
C LEU A 179 -16.01 13.38 12.46
#